data_0301d75520d7d5b0c542cc204ca2c99c
#
_entry.id   0301d75520d7d5b0c542cc204ca2c99c
#
_cell.length_a   1.000
_cell.length_b   1.000
_cell.length_c   1.000
_cell.angle_alpha   90.00
_cell.angle_beta   90.00
_cell.angle_gamma   90.00
#
_symmetry.space_group_name_H-M   'P 1'
#
loop_
_entity.id
_entity.type
_entity.pdbx_description
1 polymer ?
#
loop_
_entity_poly.entity_id
_entity_poly.type
_entity_poly.pdbx_seq_one_letter_code
_entity_poly.pdbx_strand_id
1 'polypeptide(L)'
;MTQTTIDYATRARLGALMPSGNTVAEPELRAMLPAGVGLFVTRLPLTGSSEAELLAMLETLETGTKLLADAQPDAIAFHCTAVSTFAPHMAGEIRARMGRASPIPALATADAILAALAALHATRVLLVTPYIEPVHQREIAWLTASGFQVTGGGCMGVATNAEMARIPPEAIRDRVLAEAAKNPADVCFISCTAIRSAGLIAPLEAALGIPVITSNQVLAWHALRRLGIADTPPGFGRLFATPVSIKDAA
;
A
#
# COMPACT_ATOMS: atom_id res chain seq x y z
N MET A 1 24.71 -30.05 3.43
CA MET A 1 24.88 -28.72 2.85
C MET A 1 23.54 -28.31 2.28
N THR A 2 22.85 -27.33 2.86
CA THR A 2 21.61 -26.78 2.30
C THR A 2 21.97 -25.99 1.05
N GLN A 3 21.53 -26.44 -0.12
CA GLN A 3 21.73 -25.74 -1.37
C GLN A 3 20.96 -24.40 -1.29
N THR A 4 21.65 -23.27 -1.43
CA THR A 4 21.03 -21.95 -1.46
C THR A 4 20.22 -21.85 -2.75
N THR A 5 18.90 -21.83 -2.66
CA THR A 5 18.02 -21.65 -3.81
C THR A 5 17.85 -20.16 -4.08
N ILE A 6 18.30 -19.72 -5.25
CA ILE A 6 18.08 -18.34 -5.71
C ILE A 6 16.74 -18.28 -6.41
N ASP A 7 15.89 -17.34 -6.01
CA ASP A 7 14.60 -17.10 -6.65
C ASP A 7 14.76 -16.09 -7.80
N TYR A 8 14.56 -16.55 -9.02
CA TYR A 8 14.64 -15.75 -10.24
C TYR A 8 13.26 -15.28 -10.74
N ALA A 9 12.24 -15.25 -9.90
CA ALA A 9 10.89 -14.83 -10.26
C ALA A 9 10.27 -15.67 -11.38
N THR A 10 10.19 -16.98 -11.15
CA THR A 10 9.75 -17.93 -12.19
C THR A 10 8.23 -17.97 -12.37
N ARG A 11 7.45 -17.42 -11.44
CA ARG A 11 5.97 -17.38 -11.49
C ARG A 11 5.43 -16.04 -11.97
N ALA A 12 5.99 -14.94 -11.44
CA ALA A 12 5.61 -13.58 -11.83
C ALA A 12 6.66 -12.55 -11.39
N ARG A 13 6.63 -11.40 -12.04
CA ARG A 13 7.48 -10.23 -11.78
C ARG A 13 6.59 -9.03 -11.47
N LEU A 14 6.68 -8.50 -10.27
CA LEU A 14 6.02 -7.25 -9.87
C LEU A 14 7.03 -6.10 -9.94
N GLY A 15 6.75 -5.10 -10.74
CA GLY A 15 7.46 -3.83 -10.73
C GLY A 15 6.82 -2.87 -9.72
N ALA A 16 7.61 -2.11 -8.96
CA ALA A 16 7.12 -1.09 -8.06
C ALA A 16 7.88 0.23 -8.22
N LEU A 17 7.14 1.29 -8.52
CA LEU A 17 7.60 2.67 -8.45
C LEU A 17 7.32 3.20 -7.07
N MET A 18 8.34 3.55 -6.30
CA MET A 18 8.16 3.98 -4.91
C MET A 18 9.02 5.20 -4.55
N PRO A 19 8.66 5.94 -3.48
CA PRO A 19 9.45 7.08 -3.02
C PRO A 19 10.91 6.73 -2.75
N SER A 20 11.83 7.57 -3.18
CA SER A 20 13.28 7.36 -3.00
C SER A 20 13.69 7.28 -1.53
N GLY A 21 13.00 8.04 -0.66
CA GLY A 21 13.24 8.02 0.78
C GLY A 21 12.59 6.86 1.54
N ASN A 22 11.77 6.01 0.88
CA ASN A 22 11.08 4.92 1.56
C ASN A 22 11.99 3.69 1.71
N THR A 23 12.32 3.33 2.94
CA THR A 23 13.15 2.17 3.28
C THR A 23 12.35 0.98 3.81
N VAL A 24 11.03 1.08 3.91
CA VAL A 24 10.15 0.09 4.55
C VAL A 24 9.36 -0.72 3.54
N ALA A 25 8.83 -0.09 2.48
CA ALA A 25 7.94 -0.77 1.54
C ALA A 25 8.60 -1.99 0.89
N GLU A 26 9.85 -1.88 0.46
CA GLU A 26 10.54 -2.96 -0.26
C GLU A 26 10.72 -4.23 0.60
N PRO A 27 11.28 -4.18 1.82
CA PRO A 27 11.37 -5.36 2.68
C PRO A 27 10.00 -5.92 3.08
N GLU A 28 8.98 -5.10 3.36
CA GLU A 28 7.64 -5.59 3.67
C GLU A 28 6.98 -6.27 2.47
N LEU A 29 7.05 -5.69 1.27
CA LEU A 29 6.55 -6.34 0.06
C LEU A 29 7.25 -7.67 -0.21
N ARG A 30 8.58 -7.72 -0.11
CA ARG A 30 9.34 -8.99 -0.29
C ARG A 30 8.91 -10.07 0.69
N ALA A 31 8.59 -9.70 1.94
CA ALA A 31 8.13 -10.65 2.95
C ALA A 31 6.71 -11.19 2.66
N MET A 32 5.89 -10.44 1.93
CA MET A 32 4.51 -10.82 1.58
C MET A 32 4.39 -11.54 0.23
N LEU A 33 5.41 -11.44 -0.63
CA LEU A 33 5.39 -12.12 -1.91
C LEU A 33 5.81 -13.59 -1.74
N PRO A 34 5.07 -14.55 -2.33
CA PRO A 34 5.41 -15.97 -2.25
C PRO A 34 6.62 -16.29 -3.12
N ALA A 35 7.25 -17.45 -2.88
CA ALA A 35 8.34 -17.95 -3.70
C ALA A 35 7.96 -17.99 -5.19
N GLY A 36 8.87 -17.60 -6.04
CA GLY A 36 8.68 -17.48 -7.49
C GLY A 36 8.08 -16.15 -7.93
N VAL A 37 7.74 -15.24 -7.01
CA VAL A 37 7.26 -13.89 -7.34
C VAL A 37 8.34 -12.87 -7.00
N GLY A 38 8.95 -12.27 -8.03
CA GLY A 38 10.01 -11.28 -7.87
C GLY A 38 9.48 -9.86 -7.74
N LEU A 39 10.18 -9.04 -6.94
CA LEU A 39 9.94 -7.60 -6.82
C LEU A 39 11.10 -6.83 -7.47
N PHE A 40 10.78 -5.99 -8.44
CA PHE A 40 11.70 -5.07 -9.13
C PHE A 40 11.32 -3.65 -8.78
N VAL A 41 12.29 -2.80 -8.40
CA VAL A 41 12.02 -1.49 -7.84
C VAL A 41 12.73 -0.40 -8.62
N THR A 42 11.98 0.65 -8.99
CA THR A 42 12.52 1.93 -9.42
C THR A 42 12.06 3.01 -8.43
N ARG A 43 12.99 3.84 -7.97
CA ARG A 43 12.71 4.87 -6.98
C ARG A 43 12.48 6.22 -7.66
N LEU A 44 11.38 6.90 -7.27
CA LEU A 44 11.05 8.24 -7.72
C LEU A 44 11.38 9.26 -6.63
N PRO A 45 11.89 10.46 -6.97
CA PRO A 45 12.29 11.46 -5.98
C PRO A 45 11.14 11.88 -5.06
N LEU A 46 11.23 11.51 -3.79
CA LEU A 46 10.32 11.96 -2.72
C LEU A 46 10.92 11.64 -1.35
N THR A 47 11.13 12.66 -0.53
CA THR A 47 11.66 12.52 0.84
C THR A 47 10.73 13.08 1.91
N GLY A 48 9.93 14.07 1.58
CA GLY A 48 8.98 14.74 2.46
C GLY A 48 7.52 14.41 2.15
N SER A 49 6.62 15.18 2.73
CA SER A 49 5.16 15.02 2.57
C SER A 49 4.43 16.35 2.29
N SER A 50 5.15 17.42 1.93
CA SER A 50 4.52 18.64 1.45
C SER A 50 3.79 18.38 0.13
N GLU A 51 2.73 19.15 -0.13
CA GLU A 51 1.97 19.03 -1.37
C GLU A 51 2.85 19.18 -2.61
N ALA A 52 3.76 20.15 -2.61
CA ALA A 52 4.67 20.37 -3.73
C ALA A 52 5.57 19.17 -4.00
N GLU A 53 6.14 18.54 -2.94
CA GLU A 53 6.97 17.34 -3.07
C GLU A 53 6.16 16.14 -3.57
N LEU A 54 4.94 15.95 -3.04
CA LEU A 54 4.07 14.86 -3.47
C LEU A 54 3.72 14.96 -4.96
N LEU A 55 3.42 16.16 -5.45
CA LEU A 55 3.11 16.37 -6.87
C LEU A 55 4.35 16.31 -7.76
N ALA A 56 5.49 16.85 -7.29
CA ALA A 56 6.76 16.79 -8.03
C ALA A 56 7.26 15.36 -8.26
N MET A 57 6.92 14.40 -7.39
CA MET A 57 7.21 12.98 -7.63
C MET A 57 6.64 12.49 -8.96
N LEU A 58 5.48 13.00 -9.37
CA LEU A 58 4.82 12.59 -10.60
C LEU A 58 5.56 13.08 -11.87
N GLU A 59 6.41 14.09 -11.80
CA GLU A 59 7.18 14.58 -12.95
C GLU A 59 8.13 13.52 -13.52
N THR A 60 8.58 12.59 -12.70
CA THR A 60 9.48 11.50 -13.09
C THR A 60 8.77 10.16 -13.35
N LEU A 61 7.43 10.15 -13.29
CA LEU A 61 6.61 8.93 -13.35
C LEU A 61 6.83 8.14 -14.64
N GLU A 62 6.74 8.79 -15.81
CA GLU A 62 6.88 8.13 -17.11
C GLU A 62 8.31 7.61 -17.32
N THR A 63 9.32 8.38 -16.90
CA THR A 63 10.71 7.95 -16.98
C THR A 63 10.95 6.73 -16.10
N GLY A 64 10.49 6.77 -14.86
CA GLY A 64 10.58 5.63 -13.94
C GLY A 64 9.84 4.39 -14.45
N THR A 65 8.67 4.58 -15.07
CA THR A 65 7.90 3.49 -15.68
C THR A 65 8.68 2.84 -16.83
N LYS A 66 9.27 3.62 -17.72
CA LYS A 66 10.11 3.09 -18.84
C LYS A 66 11.31 2.29 -18.34
N LEU A 67 12.06 2.84 -17.37
CA LEU A 67 13.21 2.16 -16.78
C LEU A 67 12.81 0.81 -16.12
N LEU A 68 11.67 0.79 -15.44
CA LEU A 68 11.19 -0.44 -14.81
C LEU A 68 10.67 -1.45 -15.83
N ALA A 69 10.10 -0.97 -16.92
CA ALA A 69 9.59 -1.81 -18.03
C ALA A 69 10.70 -2.63 -18.72
N ASP A 70 11.95 -2.16 -18.70
CA ASP A 70 13.11 -2.92 -19.25
C ASP A 70 13.31 -4.27 -18.54
N ALA A 71 12.92 -4.38 -17.26
CA ALA A 71 12.93 -5.65 -16.51
C ALA A 71 11.76 -6.59 -16.88
N GLN A 72 10.86 -6.16 -17.78
CA GLN A 72 9.70 -6.90 -18.25
C GLN A 72 8.86 -7.49 -17.12
N PRO A 73 8.39 -6.67 -16.15
CA PRO A 73 7.47 -7.15 -15.12
C PRO A 73 6.08 -7.43 -15.72
N ASP A 74 5.32 -8.33 -15.09
CA ASP A 74 3.94 -8.66 -15.51
C ASP A 74 2.93 -7.59 -15.10
N ALA A 75 3.28 -6.76 -14.12
CA ALA A 75 2.55 -5.55 -13.74
C ALA A 75 3.50 -4.52 -13.11
N ILE A 76 3.20 -3.23 -13.27
CA ILE A 76 3.92 -2.12 -12.61
C ILE A 76 2.97 -1.38 -11.67
N ALA A 77 3.32 -1.28 -10.40
CA ALA A 77 2.56 -0.57 -9.39
C ALA A 77 3.20 0.78 -9.03
N PHE A 78 2.42 1.85 -9.03
CA PHE A 78 2.78 3.09 -8.35
C PHE A 78 2.48 2.95 -6.85
N HIS A 79 3.53 2.91 -6.04
CA HIS A 79 3.44 2.58 -4.62
C HIS A 79 3.77 3.76 -3.70
N CYS A 80 2.83 4.70 -3.62
CA CYS A 80 2.86 5.82 -2.68
C CYS A 80 1.42 6.18 -2.30
N THR A 81 1.03 5.94 -1.05
CA THR A 81 -0.33 6.21 -0.58
C THR A 81 -0.65 7.69 -0.68
N ALA A 82 0.15 8.56 -0.05
CA ALA A 82 -0.13 10.00 0.02
C ALA A 82 -0.28 10.69 -1.34
N VAL A 83 0.38 10.18 -2.40
CA VAL A 83 0.23 10.69 -3.76
C VAL A 83 -0.98 10.06 -4.46
N SER A 84 -1.15 8.74 -4.38
CA SER A 84 -2.24 8.05 -5.09
C SER A 84 -3.62 8.36 -4.52
N THR A 85 -3.70 8.75 -3.25
CA THR A 85 -4.94 9.19 -2.57
C THR A 85 -5.09 10.72 -2.50
N PHE A 86 -4.23 11.46 -3.21
CA PHE A 86 -4.20 12.92 -3.16
C PHE A 86 -5.53 13.56 -3.58
N ALA A 87 -6.19 12.98 -4.58
CA ALA A 87 -7.52 13.36 -5.04
C ALA A 87 -8.23 12.12 -5.61
N PRO A 88 -9.57 12.10 -5.68
CA PRO A 88 -10.34 10.94 -6.18
C PRO A 88 -9.92 10.46 -7.58
N HIS A 89 -9.49 11.37 -8.49
CA HIS A 89 -9.07 11.06 -9.86
C HIS A 89 -7.59 10.65 -9.97
N MET A 90 -6.78 10.87 -8.94
CA MET A 90 -5.31 10.77 -9.01
C MET A 90 -4.82 9.37 -9.40
N ALA A 91 -5.40 8.32 -8.85
CA ALA A 91 -5.01 6.95 -9.20
C ALA A 91 -5.24 6.65 -10.69
N GLY A 92 -6.37 7.10 -11.26
CA GLY A 92 -6.68 6.97 -12.67
C GLY A 92 -5.71 7.73 -13.57
N GLU A 93 -5.35 8.96 -13.18
CA GLU A 93 -4.35 9.76 -13.89
C GLU A 93 -2.97 9.10 -13.89
N ILE A 94 -2.52 8.62 -12.72
CA ILE A 94 -1.25 7.90 -12.57
C ILE A 94 -1.21 6.69 -13.50
N ARG A 95 -2.24 5.83 -13.49
CA ARG A 95 -2.31 4.66 -14.38
C ARG A 95 -2.32 5.05 -15.85
N ALA A 96 -3.07 6.08 -16.23
CA ALA A 96 -3.11 6.56 -17.61
C ALA A 96 -1.74 7.07 -18.08
N ARG A 97 -0.98 7.76 -17.21
CA ARG A 97 0.39 8.23 -17.48
C ARG A 97 1.35 7.06 -17.63
N MET A 98 1.29 6.08 -16.72
CA MET A 98 2.09 4.85 -16.81
C MET A 98 1.77 4.05 -18.08
N GLY A 99 0.48 3.92 -18.45
CA GLY A 99 0.03 3.24 -19.65
C GLY A 99 0.48 3.91 -20.96
N ARG A 100 0.72 5.23 -20.95
CA ARG A 100 1.36 5.91 -22.09
C ARG A 100 2.86 5.63 -22.19
N ALA A 101 3.49 5.34 -21.08
CA ALA A 101 4.94 5.07 -21.00
C ALA A 101 5.30 3.62 -21.30
N SER A 102 4.40 2.66 -21.01
CA SER A 102 4.60 1.23 -21.19
C SER A 102 3.26 0.51 -21.37
N PRO A 103 3.18 -0.56 -22.20
CA PRO A 103 1.99 -1.39 -22.35
C PRO A 103 1.75 -2.35 -21.16
N ILE A 104 2.67 -2.42 -20.20
CA ILE A 104 2.56 -3.30 -19.03
C ILE A 104 1.42 -2.80 -18.13
N PRO A 105 0.55 -3.69 -17.62
CA PRO A 105 -0.55 -3.34 -16.74
C PRO A 105 -0.10 -2.46 -15.56
N ALA A 106 -0.76 -1.31 -15.38
CA ALA A 106 -0.46 -0.34 -14.34
C ALA A 106 -1.42 -0.48 -13.16
N LEU A 107 -0.88 -0.49 -11.94
CA LEU A 107 -1.61 -0.52 -10.67
C LEU A 107 -1.27 0.74 -9.87
N ALA A 108 -2.18 1.18 -9.00
CA ALA A 108 -1.90 2.23 -8.02
C ALA A 108 -2.32 1.79 -6.61
N THR A 109 -1.61 2.26 -5.58
CA THR A 109 -1.91 1.91 -4.18
C THR A 109 -3.34 2.27 -3.79
N ALA A 110 -3.88 3.39 -4.27
CA ALA A 110 -5.26 3.78 -3.99
C ALA A 110 -6.28 2.75 -4.49
N ASP A 111 -6.08 2.21 -5.71
CA ASP A 111 -6.96 1.16 -6.24
C ASP A 111 -6.91 -0.10 -5.39
N ALA A 112 -5.71 -0.47 -4.94
CA ALA A 112 -5.51 -1.62 -4.07
C ALA A 112 -6.19 -1.43 -2.70
N ILE A 113 -6.18 -0.22 -2.14
CA ILE A 113 -6.89 0.12 -0.90
C ILE A 113 -8.39 -0.06 -1.10
N LEU A 114 -8.97 0.54 -2.15
CA LEU A 114 -10.40 0.45 -2.42
C LEU A 114 -10.83 -1.01 -2.69
N ALA A 115 -10.05 -1.75 -3.47
CA ALA A 115 -10.31 -3.16 -3.73
C ALA A 115 -10.27 -4.01 -2.43
N ALA A 116 -9.32 -3.74 -1.53
CA ALA A 116 -9.22 -4.45 -0.26
C ALA A 116 -10.41 -4.14 0.67
N LEU A 117 -10.81 -2.86 0.78
CA LEU A 117 -11.96 -2.46 1.57
C LEU A 117 -13.26 -3.09 1.04
N ALA A 118 -13.44 -3.11 -0.28
CA ALA A 118 -14.58 -3.75 -0.92
C ALA A 118 -14.58 -5.28 -0.71
N ALA A 119 -13.43 -5.94 -0.87
CA ALA A 119 -13.30 -7.37 -0.66
C ALA A 119 -13.57 -7.81 0.79
N LEU A 120 -13.27 -6.94 1.75
CA LEU A 120 -13.59 -7.14 3.17
C LEU A 120 -15.01 -6.71 3.55
N HIS A 121 -15.82 -6.23 2.58
CA HIS A 121 -17.16 -5.69 2.81
C HIS A 121 -17.19 -4.58 3.89
N ALA A 122 -16.10 -3.82 4.01
CA ALA A 122 -15.99 -2.75 4.96
C ALA A 122 -16.78 -1.53 4.51
N THR A 123 -17.45 -0.86 5.44
CA THR A 123 -18.10 0.44 5.24
C THR A 123 -17.56 1.49 6.20
N ARG A 124 -17.10 1.05 7.38
CA ARG A 124 -16.59 1.89 8.47
C ARG A 124 -15.09 1.61 8.66
N VAL A 125 -14.27 2.64 8.53
CA VAL A 125 -12.80 2.56 8.55
C VAL A 125 -12.25 3.31 9.76
N LEU A 126 -11.47 2.64 10.59
CA LEU A 126 -10.58 3.28 11.56
C LEU A 126 -9.27 3.59 10.86
N LEU A 127 -8.91 4.88 10.69
CA LEU A 127 -7.73 5.31 9.95
C LEU A 127 -6.61 5.77 10.89
N VAL A 128 -5.46 5.09 10.88
CA VAL A 128 -4.24 5.53 11.57
C VAL A 128 -3.14 5.80 10.55
N THR A 129 -2.52 6.99 10.65
CA THR A 129 -1.47 7.43 9.71
C THR A 129 -0.27 8.00 10.46
N PRO A 130 0.94 7.96 9.90
CA PRO A 130 2.09 8.69 10.46
C PRO A 130 2.07 10.17 10.10
N TYR A 131 1.26 10.58 9.14
CA TYR A 131 1.32 11.87 8.46
C TYR A 131 1.11 13.08 9.37
N ILE A 132 1.49 14.26 8.86
CA ILE A 132 1.03 15.56 9.36
C ILE A 132 -0.48 15.71 9.12
N GLU A 133 -1.13 16.51 9.93
CA GLU A 133 -2.60 16.68 9.90
C GLU A 133 -3.16 17.00 8.50
N PRO A 134 -2.60 17.90 7.67
CA PRO A 134 -3.16 18.19 6.35
C PRO A 134 -3.20 16.97 5.41
N VAL A 135 -2.19 16.09 5.48
CA VAL A 135 -2.14 14.87 4.67
C VAL A 135 -3.15 13.83 5.19
N HIS A 136 -3.26 13.71 6.51
CA HIS A 136 -4.25 12.83 7.16
C HIS A 136 -5.69 13.24 6.79
N GLN A 137 -6.02 14.51 6.90
CA GLN A 137 -7.34 15.01 6.55
C GLN A 137 -7.67 14.84 5.05
N ARG A 138 -6.68 14.96 4.17
CA ARG A 138 -6.85 14.69 2.75
C ARG A 138 -7.20 13.22 2.49
N GLU A 139 -6.57 12.30 3.20
CA GLU A 139 -6.87 10.87 3.06
C GLU A 139 -8.26 10.52 3.61
N ILE A 140 -8.69 11.15 4.72
CA ILE A 140 -10.07 11.06 5.23
C ILE A 140 -11.07 11.52 4.16
N ALA A 141 -10.82 12.69 3.56
CA ALA A 141 -11.68 13.24 2.50
C ALA A 141 -11.73 12.31 1.28
N TRP A 142 -10.59 11.72 0.89
CA TRP A 142 -10.52 10.76 -0.21
C TRP A 142 -11.32 9.48 0.08
N LEU A 143 -11.18 8.88 1.28
CA LEU A 143 -11.97 7.70 1.69
C LEU A 143 -13.47 8.02 1.69
N THR A 144 -13.84 9.18 2.23
CA THR A 144 -15.24 9.64 2.28
C THR A 144 -15.83 9.83 0.88
N ALA A 145 -15.08 10.47 -0.04
CA ALA A 145 -15.47 10.62 -1.43
C ALA A 145 -15.56 9.28 -2.18
N SER A 146 -14.85 8.27 -1.71
CA SER A 146 -14.89 6.89 -2.23
C SER A 146 -16.00 6.03 -1.60
N GLY A 147 -16.87 6.61 -0.75
CA GLY A 147 -18.03 5.94 -0.17
C GLY A 147 -17.80 5.25 1.18
N PHE A 148 -16.66 5.46 1.82
CA PHE A 148 -16.35 4.89 3.14
C PHE A 148 -16.55 5.91 4.27
N GLN A 149 -17.05 5.46 5.40
CA GLN A 149 -17.14 6.27 6.62
C GLN A 149 -15.86 6.10 7.44
N VAL A 150 -15.06 7.16 7.61
CA VAL A 150 -13.98 7.16 8.59
C VAL A 150 -14.58 7.43 9.96
N THR A 151 -14.57 6.42 10.85
CA THR A 151 -15.22 6.49 12.17
C THR A 151 -14.34 7.13 13.23
N GLY A 152 -13.02 7.19 12.99
CA GLY A 152 -12.04 7.74 13.90
C GLY A 152 -10.63 7.35 13.50
N GLY A 153 -9.69 7.55 14.41
CA GLY A 153 -8.27 7.30 14.20
C GLY A 153 -7.44 8.53 14.50
N GLY A 154 -6.31 8.65 13.86
CA GLY A 154 -5.47 9.84 14.05
C GLY A 154 -4.13 9.77 13.35
N CYS A 155 -3.49 10.92 13.25
CA CYS A 155 -2.16 11.05 12.70
C CYS A 155 -1.09 11.09 13.80
N MET A 156 0.18 10.84 13.41
CA MET A 156 1.33 10.90 14.33
C MET A 156 2.19 12.16 14.11
N GLY A 157 1.83 13.03 13.15
CA GLY A 157 2.44 14.34 12.94
C GLY A 157 3.84 14.31 12.31
N VAL A 158 4.20 13.26 11.58
CA VAL A 158 5.55 13.06 11.01
C VAL A 158 5.59 13.51 9.55
N ALA A 159 6.63 14.26 9.17
CA ALA A 159 6.71 14.92 7.88
C ALA A 159 7.56 14.18 6.84
N THR A 160 8.57 13.39 7.24
CA THR A 160 9.52 12.78 6.30
C THR A 160 9.48 11.27 6.31
N ASN A 161 9.76 10.64 5.15
CA ASN A 161 9.84 9.18 5.04
C ASN A 161 10.87 8.58 6.01
N ALA A 162 12.00 9.26 6.22
CA ALA A 162 13.05 8.79 7.12
C ALA A 162 12.60 8.76 8.58
N GLU A 163 11.82 9.73 9.02
CA GLU A 163 11.24 9.76 10.37
C GLU A 163 10.13 8.74 10.51
N MET A 164 9.24 8.62 9.51
CA MET A 164 8.17 7.61 9.46
C MET A 164 8.74 6.20 9.62
N ALA A 165 9.84 5.89 8.92
CA ALA A 165 10.51 4.58 9.01
C ALA A 165 11.11 4.28 10.40
N ARG A 166 11.32 5.30 11.24
CA ARG A 166 11.84 5.16 12.60
C ARG A 166 10.76 5.05 13.67
N ILE A 167 9.49 5.26 13.32
CA ILE A 167 8.39 5.08 14.29
C ILE A 167 8.45 3.64 14.82
N PRO A 168 8.54 3.44 16.14
CA PRO A 168 8.52 2.10 16.72
C PRO A 168 7.18 1.41 16.39
N PRO A 169 7.19 0.12 16.00
CA PRO A 169 5.94 -0.63 15.77
C PRO A 169 4.99 -0.58 16.96
N GLU A 170 5.53 -0.58 18.18
CA GLU A 170 4.76 -0.47 19.42
C GLU A 170 3.96 0.82 19.50
N ALA A 171 4.53 1.95 19.06
CA ALA A 171 3.83 3.24 19.06
C ALA A 171 2.65 3.24 18.05
N ILE A 172 2.80 2.55 16.91
CA ILE A 172 1.73 2.36 15.94
C ILE A 172 0.62 1.49 16.54
N ARG A 173 1.00 0.34 17.14
CA ARG A 173 0.08 -0.58 17.81
C ARG A 173 -0.73 0.15 18.90
N ASP A 174 -0.04 0.85 19.78
CA ASP A 174 -0.67 1.52 20.93
C ASP A 174 -1.64 2.61 20.46
N ARG A 175 -1.27 3.34 19.39
CA ARG A 175 -2.18 4.30 18.75
C ARG A 175 -3.43 3.61 18.19
N VAL A 176 -3.28 2.51 17.46
CA VAL A 176 -4.41 1.75 16.92
C VAL A 176 -5.34 1.27 18.03
N LEU A 177 -4.81 0.67 19.08
CA LEU A 177 -5.62 0.16 20.20
C LEU A 177 -6.37 1.28 20.94
N ALA A 178 -5.70 2.41 21.17
CA ALA A 178 -6.30 3.57 21.84
C ALA A 178 -7.45 4.19 21.03
N GLU A 179 -7.33 4.23 19.70
CA GLU A 179 -8.36 4.77 18.82
C GLU A 179 -9.51 3.76 18.62
N ALA A 180 -9.21 2.48 18.47
CA ALA A 180 -10.22 1.43 18.31
C ALA A 180 -11.14 1.31 19.53
N ALA A 181 -10.63 1.55 20.74
CA ALA A 181 -11.41 1.53 21.97
C ALA A 181 -12.54 2.59 21.99
N LYS A 182 -12.44 3.64 21.18
CA LYS A 182 -13.39 4.76 21.14
C LYS A 182 -14.26 4.74 19.89
N ASN A 183 -13.77 4.12 18.81
CA ASN A 183 -14.33 4.26 17.48
C ASN A 183 -14.59 2.90 16.85
N PRO A 184 -15.81 2.34 16.95
CA PRO A 184 -16.17 1.08 16.30
C PRO A 184 -16.03 1.17 14.77
N ALA A 185 -15.38 0.16 14.18
CA ALA A 185 -15.14 0.09 12.75
C ALA A 185 -15.27 -1.34 12.23
N ASP A 186 -15.39 -1.51 10.92
CA ASP A 186 -15.42 -2.81 10.24
C ASP A 186 -14.00 -3.27 9.87
N VAL A 187 -13.08 -2.32 9.72
CA VAL A 187 -11.68 -2.53 9.37
C VAL A 187 -10.80 -1.46 10.02
N CYS A 188 -9.59 -1.81 10.42
CA CYS A 188 -8.54 -0.86 10.78
C CYS A 188 -7.58 -0.73 9.60
N PHE A 189 -7.39 0.50 9.11
CA PHE A 189 -6.43 0.82 8.07
C PHE A 189 -5.24 1.59 8.65
N ILE A 190 -4.07 0.96 8.65
CA ILE A 190 -2.79 1.58 8.99
C ILE A 190 -2.18 2.07 7.69
N SER A 191 -2.38 3.34 7.38
CA SER A 191 -1.98 3.93 6.11
C SER A 191 -0.55 4.46 6.15
N CYS A 192 0.12 4.34 5.08
CA CYS A 192 1.47 4.77 4.67
C CYS A 192 2.36 3.58 4.28
N THR A 193 3.06 3.75 3.16
CA THR A 193 4.03 2.74 2.69
C THR A 193 5.37 2.79 3.42
N ALA A 194 5.63 3.87 4.18
CA ALA A 194 6.93 4.14 4.82
C ALA A 194 6.98 3.83 6.32
N ILE A 195 5.98 3.10 6.87
CA ILE A 195 5.96 2.70 8.29
C ILE A 195 6.00 1.18 8.46
N ARG A 196 6.66 0.73 9.52
CA ARG A 196 6.84 -0.69 9.84
C ARG A 196 5.56 -1.30 10.40
N SER A 197 4.65 -1.72 9.53
CA SER A 197 3.29 -2.13 9.88
C SER A 197 2.96 -3.60 9.61
N ALA A 198 3.70 -4.26 8.72
CA ALA A 198 3.38 -5.64 8.32
C ALA A 198 3.33 -6.63 9.48
N GLY A 199 4.29 -6.55 10.41
CA GLY A 199 4.34 -7.42 11.59
C GLY A 199 3.25 -7.13 12.63
N LEU A 200 2.50 -6.04 12.49
CA LEU A 200 1.41 -5.67 13.40
C LEU A 200 0.05 -6.24 12.99
N ILE A 201 -0.10 -6.68 11.73
CA ILE A 201 -1.38 -7.09 11.16
C ILE A 201 -2.04 -8.20 11.97
N ALA A 202 -1.41 -9.37 12.06
CA ALA A 202 -2.00 -10.52 12.74
C ALA A 202 -2.21 -10.29 14.26
N PRO A 203 -1.26 -9.69 15.01
CA PRO A 203 -1.48 -9.35 16.42
C PRO A 203 -2.64 -8.37 16.64
N LEU A 204 -2.79 -7.36 15.77
CA LEU A 204 -3.89 -6.40 15.90
C LEU A 204 -5.22 -7.02 15.49
N GLU A 205 -5.29 -7.85 14.46
CA GLU A 205 -6.51 -8.60 14.13
C GLU A 205 -6.98 -9.49 15.28
N ALA A 206 -6.03 -10.14 15.98
CA ALA A 206 -6.34 -10.95 17.16
C ALA A 206 -6.88 -10.10 18.31
N ALA A 207 -6.31 -8.91 18.54
CA ALA A 207 -6.72 -8.02 19.62
C ALA A 207 -8.06 -7.29 19.34
N LEU A 208 -8.30 -6.88 18.09
CA LEU A 208 -9.46 -6.08 17.70
C LEU A 208 -10.66 -6.92 17.26
N GLY A 209 -10.46 -8.15 16.82
CA GLY A 209 -11.51 -9.00 16.26
C GLY A 209 -11.94 -8.63 14.83
N ILE A 210 -11.46 -7.52 14.27
CA ILE A 210 -11.74 -7.02 12.92
C ILE A 210 -10.52 -7.16 12.02
N PRO A 211 -10.67 -7.14 10.67
CA PRO A 211 -9.54 -7.08 9.75
C PRO A 211 -8.68 -5.85 9.98
N VAL A 212 -7.36 -6.02 9.82
CA VAL A 212 -6.37 -4.94 9.80
C VAL A 212 -5.65 -4.94 8.46
N ILE A 213 -5.67 -3.80 7.77
CA ILE A 213 -4.98 -3.65 6.50
C ILE A 213 -3.89 -2.59 6.57
N THR A 214 -2.86 -2.74 5.74
CA THR A 214 -1.77 -1.76 5.61
C THR A 214 -1.54 -1.44 4.14
N SER A 215 -0.97 -0.26 3.84
CA SER A 215 -0.70 0.15 2.45
C SER A 215 0.20 -0.85 1.69
N ASN A 216 1.19 -1.44 2.36
CA ASN A 216 2.07 -2.43 1.75
C ASN A 216 1.35 -3.76 1.52
N GLN A 217 0.53 -4.20 2.48
CA GLN A 217 -0.24 -5.43 2.37
C GLN A 217 -1.28 -5.38 1.25
N VAL A 218 -2.06 -4.29 1.16
CA VAL A 218 -3.11 -4.18 0.13
C VAL A 218 -2.52 -4.18 -1.27
N LEU A 219 -1.34 -3.57 -1.47
CA LEU A 219 -0.66 -3.63 -2.76
C LEU A 219 -0.19 -5.06 -3.06
N ALA A 220 0.48 -5.74 -2.13
CA ALA A 220 0.95 -7.11 -2.32
C ALA A 220 -0.22 -8.05 -2.65
N TRP A 221 -1.31 -7.99 -1.86
CA TRP A 221 -2.51 -8.77 -2.10
C TRP A 221 -3.14 -8.47 -3.46
N HIS A 222 -3.36 -7.21 -3.79
CA HIS A 222 -4.00 -6.81 -5.04
C HIS A 222 -3.16 -7.23 -6.26
N ALA A 223 -1.85 -6.97 -6.23
CA ALA A 223 -0.95 -7.38 -7.29
C ALA A 223 -0.95 -8.90 -7.51
N LEU A 224 -0.86 -9.70 -6.45
CA LEU A 224 -0.94 -11.16 -6.54
C LEU A 224 -2.25 -11.61 -7.19
N ARG A 225 -3.39 -11.06 -6.77
CA ARG A 225 -4.71 -11.41 -7.33
C ARG A 225 -4.83 -10.99 -8.80
N ARG A 226 -4.29 -9.81 -9.18
CA ARG A 226 -4.25 -9.35 -10.58
C ARG A 226 -3.34 -10.22 -11.46
N LEU A 227 -2.31 -10.84 -10.89
CA LEU A 227 -1.41 -11.78 -11.54
C LEU A 227 -1.93 -13.24 -11.52
N GLY A 228 -3.15 -13.47 -11.02
CA GLY A 228 -3.74 -14.82 -10.93
C GLY A 228 -3.13 -15.70 -9.85
N ILE A 229 -2.41 -15.11 -8.88
CA ILE A 229 -1.74 -15.84 -7.79
C ILE A 229 -2.62 -15.83 -6.55
N ALA A 230 -3.07 -17.00 -6.11
CA ALA A 230 -3.98 -17.16 -4.97
C ALA A 230 -3.28 -17.45 -3.64
N ASP A 231 -1.95 -17.40 -3.60
CA ASP A 231 -1.17 -17.68 -2.39
C ASP A 231 -1.61 -16.80 -1.20
N THR A 232 -1.55 -17.38 0.00
CA THR A 232 -1.91 -16.73 1.27
C THR A 232 -0.69 -16.74 2.21
N PRO A 233 0.23 -15.80 2.10
CA PRO A 233 1.42 -15.75 2.95
C PRO A 233 1.01 -15.71 4.43
N PRO A 234 1.59 -16.55 5.29
CA PRO A 234 1.20 -16.64 6.71
C PRO A 234 1.63 -15.38 7.47
N GLY A 235 0.83 -15.00 8.48
CA GLY A 235 1.15 -13.90 9.37
C GLY A 235 0.73 -12.51 8.87
N PHE A 236 0.18 -12.40 7.67
CA PHE A 236 -0.25 -11.12 7.08
C PHE A 236 -1.77 -10.95 7.00
N GLY A 237 -2.51 -11.51 7.97
CA GLY A 237 -3.92 -11.22 8.22
C GLY A 237 -4.92 -11.85 7.24
N ARG A 238 -6.18 -11.50 7.47
CA ARG A 238 -7.34 -12.08 6.79
C ARG A 238 -7.45 -11.68 5.32
N LEU A 239 -6.91 -10.52 4.93
CA LEU A 239 -7.02 -10.02 3.56
C LEU A 239 -6.46 -11.01 2.52
N PHE A 240 -5.35 -11.68 2.80
CA PHE A 240 -4.77 -12.66 1.86
C PHE A 240 -5.66 -13.88 1.62
N ALA A 241 -6.58 -14.22 2.51
CA ALA A 241 -7.55 -15.27 2.31
C ALA A 241 -8.78 -14.84 1.48
N THR A 242 -8.88 -13.53 1.16
CA THR A 242 -10.03 -12.96 0.45
C THR A 242 -9.74 -12.87 -1.06
N PRO A 243 -10.65 -13.36 -1.93
CA PRO A 243 -10.52 -13.18 -3.38
C PRO A 243 -10.78 -11.72 -3.78
N VAL A 244 -10.21 -11.25 -4.90
CA VAL A 244 -10.63 -9.99 -5.53
C VAL A 244 -12.01 -10.18 -6.14
N SER A 245 -12.90 -9.18 -6.00
CA SER A 245 -14.17 -9.15 -6.71
C SER A 245 -13.91 -9.02 -8.23
N ILE A 246 -14.55 -9.86 -9.03
CA ILE A 246 -14.39 -9.87 -10.50
C ILE A 246 -14.80 -8.52 -11.13
N LYS A 247 -15.59 -7.69 -10.43
CA LYS A 247 -16.00 -6.36 -10.91
C LYS A 247 -14.85 -5.35 -10.99
N ASP A 248 -13.75 -5.58 -10.28
CA ASP A 248 -12.58 -4.69 -10.24
C ASP A 248 -11.45 -5.17 -11.17
N ALA A 249 -11.72 -6.18 -11.99
CA ALA A 249 -10.73 -6.84 -12.86
C ALA A 249 -10.68 -6.24 -14.30
N ALA A 250 -11.51 -5.23 -14.60
CA ALA A 250 -11.60 -4.62 -15.93
C ALA A 250 -10.88 -3.27 -15.99
#